data_4fbf9dfabb4bcb291ef22307967b977f
#
_entry.id   4fbf9dfabb4bcb291ef22307967b977f
#
_cell.length_a   1.000
_cell.length_b   1.000
_cell.length_c   1.000
_cell.angle_alpha   90.00
_cell.angle_beta   90.00
_cell.angle_gamma   90.00
#
_symmetry.space_group_name_H-M   'P 1'
#
loop_
_entity.id
_entity.type
_entity.pdbx_description
1 polymer ?
#
loop_
_entity_poly.entity_id
_entity_poly.type
_entity_poly.pdbx_seq_one_letter_code
_entity_poly.pdbx_strand_id
1 'polypeptide(L)'
;VVYRAGKGDEKPVRLVPNAMTEAMSGGASSAATVSMESMGTSVFNEMIDDQSLLDSQYDVVAGHWPTSASEAVMVLSSRGTVGDYTLYSIGALDIDELNDLVNSAMTANGKIETSEAGTDFTYDDALSTTFKVLSPADAYRKNEETGMWTDMSGDADFMTAKVADGIDVRIVGV
;
A
#
# COMPACT_ATOMS: atom_id res chain seq x y z
N VAL A 1 5.05 8.43 2.23
CA VAL A 1 3.79 8.15 1.54
C VAL A 1 4.09 7.24 0.37
N VAL A 2 3.30 6.19 0.18
CA VAL A 2 3.51 5.19 -0.87
C VAL A 2 2.43 5.34 -1.92
N TYR A 3 2.82 5.24 -3.18
CA TYR A 3 1.93 5.25 -4.34
C TYR A 3 2.19 4.04 -5.21
N ARG A 4 1.14 3.47 -5.82
CA ARG A 4 1.30 2.58 -6.97
C ARG A 4 1.41 3.46 -8.21
N ALA A 5 2.46 3.24 -9.00
CA ALA A 5 2.59 3.92 -10.29
C ALA A 5 1.44 3.49 -11.22
N GLY A 6 0.79 4.45 -11.87
CA GLY A 6 -0.20 4.16 -12.89
C GLY A 6 0.45 3.49 -14.11
N LYS A 7 -0.29 2.63 -14.81
CA LYS A 7 0.16 2.04 -16.07
C LYS A 7 -0.32 2.92 -17.24
N GLY A 8 0.62 3.43 -18.05
CA GLY A 8 0.29 4.30 -19.19
C GLY A 8 -0.26 5.66 -18.74
N ASP A 9 -1.47 6.01 -19.19
CA ASP A 9 -2.14 7.28 -18.86
C ASP A 9 -2.91 7.26 -17.53
N GLU A 10 -2.84 6.16 -16.77
CA GLU A 10 -3.47 6.07 -15.48
C GLU A 10 -2.77 6.96 -14.45
N LYS A 11 -3.54 7.66 -13.62
CA LYS A 11 -2.99 8.45 -12.53
C LYS A 11 -2.42 7.55 -11.44
N PRO A 12 -1.33 7.97 -10.76
CA PRO A 12 -0.82 7.22 -9.62
C PRO A 12 -1.85 7.16 -8.50
N VAL A 13 -2.01 5.97 -7.92
CA VAL A 13 -2.92 5.72 -6.81
C VAL A 13 -2.16 5.78 -5.50
N ARG A 14 -2.59 6.65 -4.59
CA ARG A 14 -2.07 6.67 -3.23
C ARG A 14 -2.45 5.38 -2.53
N LEU A 15 -1.48 4.69 -1.99
CA LEU A 15 -1.72 3.48 -1.23
C LEU A 15 -2.00 3.81 0.23
N VAL A 16 -2.90 3.05 0.80
CA VAL A 16 -3.33 3.16 2.19
C VAL A 16 -2.87 1.91 2.92
N PRO A 17 -1.70 1.95 3.60
CA PRO A 17 -1.17 0.79 4.31
C PRO A 17 -2.13 0.20 5.35
N ASN A 18 -3.08 1.01 5.79
CA ASN A 18 -4.10 0.67 6.78
C ASN A 18 -5.52 0.81 6.19
N ALA A 19 -5.74 0.28 4.99
CA ALA A 19 -6.99 0.43 4.23
C ALA A 19 -8.25 0.10 5.04
N MET A 20 -8.23 -0.95 5.86
CA MET A 20 -9.34 -1.34 6.73
C MET A 20 -9.66 -0.25 7.76
N THR A 21 -8.64 0.35 8.36
CA THR A 21 -8.81 1.40 9.38
C THR A 21 -9.37 2.68 8.75
N GLU A 22 -8.93 3.02 7.55
CA GLU A 22 -9.41 4.19 6.82
C GLU A 22 -10.85 3.99 6.35
N ALA A 23 -11.19 2.82 5.82
CA ALA A 23 -12.55 2.45 5.45
C ALA A 23 -13.52 2.50 6.65
N MET A 24 -13.11 2.00 7.81
CA MET A 24 -13.92 2.02 9.03
C MET A 24 -14.04 3.43 9.66
N SER A 25 -13.07 4.31 9.43
CA SER A 25 -13.06 5.68 9.98
C SER A 25 -13.76 6.71 9.08
N GLY A 26 -14.22 6.31 7.90
CA GLY A 26 -14.83 7.20 6.92
C GLY A 26 -13.88 8.31 6.44
N GLY A 27 -12.58 8.05 6.43
CA GLY A 27 -11.54 9.02 6.04
C GLY A 27 -11.27 10.13 7.07
N ALA A 28 -11.92 10.10 8.23
CA ALA A 28 -11.67 11.06 9.30
C ALA A 28 -10.47 10.58 10.15
N SER A 29 -9.41 11.36 10.22
CA SER A 29 -8.29 11.13 11.13
C SER A 29 -8.74 11.35 12.58
N SER A 30 -9.29 10.32 13.21
CA SER A 30 -9.66 10.34 14.61
C SER A 30 -8.55 9.72 15.48
N ALA A 31 -8.57 10.04 16.78
CA ALA A 31 -7.66 9.42 17.76
C ALA A 31 -7.78 7.88 17.79
N ALA A 32 -8.92 7.32 17.35
CA ALA A 32 -9.14 5.89 17.19
C ALA A 32 -8.29 5.29 16.06
N THR A 33 -8.11 6.02 14.94
CA THR A 33 -7.25 5.61 13.81
C THR A 33 -5.80 5.44 14.26
N VAL A 34 -5.28 6.40 15.03
CA VAL A 34 -3.91 6.35 15.56
C VAL A 34 -3.72 5.16 16.52
N SER A 35 -4.75 4.82 17.29
CA SER A 35 -4.70 3.67 18.22
C SER A 35 -4.70 2.33 17.49
N MET A 36 -5.40 2.21 16.35
CA MET A 36 -5.40 0.99 15.54
C MET A 36 -4.11 0.85 14.72
N GLU A 37 -3.53 1.95 14.26
CA GLU A 37 -2.22 1.97 13.60
C GLU A 37 -1.11 1.42 14.51
N SER A 38 -1.19 1.69 15.81
CA SER A 38 -0.25 1.16 16.81
C SER A 38 -0.44 -0.34 17.09
N MET A 39 -1.52 -0.97 16.64
CA MET A 39 -1.78 -2.40 16.82
C MET A 39 -1.15 -3.28 15.71
N GLY A 40 -0.30 -2.73 14.86
CA GLY A 40 0.51 -3.53 13.92
C GLY A 40 -0.25 -4.05 12.69
N THR A 41 -1.29 -3.36 12.26
CA THR A 41 -2.04 -3.69 11.03
C THR A 41 -1.39 -3.17 9.75
N SER A 42 -0.18 -2.62 9.82
CA SER A 42 0.54 -2.14 8.63
C SER A 42 0.94 -3.29 7.73
N VAL A 43 0.59 -3.17 6.45
CA VAL A 43 0.99 -4.14 5.41
C VAL A 43 2.47 -3.98 5.03
N PHE A 44 3.02 -2.77 5.20
CA PHE A 44 4.42 -2.50 4.94
C PHE A 44 5.21 -2.54 6.24
N ASN A 45 6.18 -3.44 6.32
CA ASN A 45 7.03 -3.61 7.48
C ASN A 45 8.49 -3.58 7.05
N GLU A 46 9.36 -3.07 7.92
CA GLU A 46 10.79 -3.14 7.72
C GLU A 46 11.27 -4.60 7.85
N MET A 47 12.07 -5.03 6.88
CA MET A 47 12.65 -6.37 6.90
C MET A 47 13.86 -6.41 7.82
N ILE A 48 14.01 -7.51 8.56
CA ILE A 48 15.16 -7.74 9.44
C ILE A 48 16.42 -7.91 8.60
N ASP A 49 17.51 -7.23 8.99
CA ASP A 49 18.82 -7.34 8.34
C ASP A 49 19.63 -8.51 8.94
N ASP A 50 19.05 -9.71 8.90
CA ASP A 50 19.70 -10.97 9.28
C ASP A 50 19.25 -12.07 8.33
N GLN A 51 20.09 -12.33 7.31
CA GLN A 51 19.80 -13.32 6.28
C GLN A 51 19.64 -14.72 6.87
N SER A 52 20.40 -15.09 7.89
CA SER A 52 20.33 -16.43 8.48
C SER A 52 19.00 -16.66 9.21
N LEU A 53 18.47 -15.62 9.82
CA LEU A 53 17.16 -15.66 10.47
C LEU A 53 16.04 -15.74 9.41
N LEU A 54 16.14 -14.95 8.36
CA LEU A 54 15.17 -14.98 7.25
C LEU A 54 15.12 -16.37 6.60
N ASP A 55 16.25 -16.93 6.24
CA ASP A 55 16.35 -18.26 5.63
C ASP A 55 15.88 -19.40 6.56
N SER A 56 15.86 -19.16 7.88
CA SER A 56 15.34 -20.12 8.84
C SER A 56 13.82 -20.10 9.00
N GLN A 57 13.17 -19.03 8.60
CA GLN A 57 11.73 -18.80 8.82
C GLN A 57 10.91 -18.73 7.53
N TYR A 58 11.53 -18.41 6.41
CA TYR A 58 10.87 -18.19 5.14
C TYR A 58 11.59 -18.89 3.99
N ASP A 59 10.82 -19.37 3.04
CA ASP A 59 11.29 -19.91 1.77
C ASP A 59 10.92 -18.94 0.65
N VAL A 60 11.86 -18.62 -0.24
CA VAL A 60 11.58 -17.82 -1.44
C VAL A 60 10.96 -18.74 -2.49
N VAL A 61 9.67 -18.54 -2.80
CA VAL A 61 8.94 -19.36 -3.78
C VAL A 61 9.02 -18.80 -5.21
N ALA A 62 9.31 -17.49 -5.34
CA ALA A 62 9.56 -16.83 -6.62
C ALA A 62 10.48 -15.62 -6.44
N GLY A 63 11.35 -15.34 -7.42
CA GLY A 63 12.27 -14.21 -7.35
C GLY A 63 13.48 -14.46 -6.45
N HIS A 64 13.85 -13.46 -5.65
CA HIS A 64 15.01 -13.49 -4.76
C HIS A 64 14.85 -12.57 -3.55
N TRP A 65 15.71 -12.72 -2.54
CA TRP A 65 15.79 -11.78 -1.42
C TRP A 65 16.23 -10.38 -1.88
N PRO A 66 15.72 -9.30 -1.26
CA PRO A 66 16.16 -7.94 -1.54
C PRO A 66 17.67 -7.77 -1.33
N THR A 67 18.30 -7.04 -2.23
CA THR A 67 19.72 -6.70 -2.19
C THR A 67 19.96 -5.19 -1.99
N SER A 68 18.88 -4.41 -1.99
CA SER A 68 18.94 -2.95 -1.83
C SER A 68 17.66 -2.43 -1.12
N ALA A 69 17.75 -1.22 -0.57
CA ALA A 69 16.63 -0.55 0.09
C ALA A 69 15.45 -0.18 -0.86
N SER A 70 15.65 -0.32 -2.17
CA SER A 70 14.61 -0.12 -3.19
C SER A 70 13.92 -1.42 -3.61
N GLU A 71 14.14 -2.49 -2.88
CA GLU A 71 13.56 -3.80 -3.13
C GLU A 71 12.74 -4.26 -1.93
N ALA A 72 11.66 -4.98 -2.20
CA ALA A 72 10.75 -5.52 -1.21
C ALA A 72 10.40 -6.97 -1.51
N VAL A 73 9.91 -7.69 -0.52
CA VAL A 73 9.33 -9.03 -0.68
C VAL A 73 7.86 -9.01 -0.29
N MET A 74 7.08 -9.86 -0.94
CA MET A 74 5.71 -10.14 -0.55
C MET A 74 5.66 -11.42 0.27
N VAL A 75 5.14 -11.33 1.49
CA VAL A 75 5.00 -12.50 2.37
C VAL A 75 3.64 -13.14 2.18
N LEU A 76 3.63 -14.42 1.86
CA LEU A 76 2.42 -15.22 1.74
C LEU A 76 1.99 -15.82 3.09
N SER A 77 0.73 -16.17 3.18
CA SER A 77 0.25 -17.02 4.27
C SER A 77 0.87 -18.42 4.19
N SER A 78 0.73 -19.22 5.26
CA SER A 78 1.16 -20.63 5.26
C SER A 78 0.47 -21.51 4.20
N ARG A 79 -0.57 -21.01 3.55
CA ARG A 79 -1.28 -21.68 2.45
C ARG A 79 -0.78 -21.25 1.07
N GLY A 80 0.24 -20.37 1.00
CA GLY A 80 0.74 -19.82 -0.25
C GLY A 80 -0.20 -18.79 -0.89
N THR A 81 -1.05 -18.14 -0.11
CA THR A 81 -2.02 -17.14 -0.60
C THR A 81 -1.72 -15.76 -0.03
N VAL A 82 -2.07 -14.73 -0.78
CA VAL A 82 -2.12 -13.34 -0.31
C VAL A 82 -3.55 -13.05 0.15
N GLY A 83 -3.69 -12.39 1.31
CA GLY A 83 -5.02 -11.98 1.77
C GLY A 83 -5.54 -10.77 0.97
N ASP A 84 -6.85 -10.72 0.72
CA ASP A 84 -7.50 -9.62 0.00
C ASP A 84 -7.16 -8.25 0.58
N TYR A 85 -7.07 -8.16 1.90
CA TYR A 85 -6.64 -6.94 2.59
C TYR A 85 -5.27 -6.43 2.11
N THR A 86 -4.31 -7.33 1.91
CA THR A 86 -3.00 -6.98 1.37
C THR A 86 -3.13 -6.48 -0.07
N LEU A 87 -3.95 -7.15 -0.89
CA LEU A 87 -4.17 -6.76 -2.28
C LEU A 87 -4.82 -5.37 -2.40
N TYR A 88 -5.80 -5.04 -1.56
CA TYR A 88 -6.34 -3.67 -1.47
C TYR A 88 -5.27 -2.66 -1.03
N SER A 89 -4.49 -3.01 -0.02
CA SER A 89 -3.46 -2.11 0.55
C SER A 89 -2.32 -1.81 -0.41
N ILE A 90 -1.98 -2.73 -1.32
CA ILE A 90 -0.97 -2.51 -2.37
C ILE A 90 -1.58 -1.99 -3.68
N GLY A 91 -2.89 -1.76 -3.71
CA GLY A 91 -3.61 -1.26 -4.87
C GLY A 91 -3.73 -2.26 -6.02
N ALA A 92 -3.61 -3.56 -5.75
CA ALA A 92 -3.90 -4.62 -6.72
C ALA A 92 -5.41 -4.80 -6.91
N LEU A 93 -6.20 -4.50 -5.88
CA LEU A 93 -7.66 -4.40 -5.91
C LEU A 93 -8.09 -2.95 -5.66
N ASP A 94 -9.29 -2.60 -6.14
CA ASP A 94 -9.83 -1.25 -6.01
C ASP A 94 -10.27 -0.98 -4.56
N ILE A 95 -9.74 0.07 -3.96
CA ILE A 95 -10.06 0.47 -2.59
C ILE A 95 -11.55 0.86 -2.44
N ASP A 96 -12.18 1.34 -3.50
CA ASP A 96 -13.60 1.70 -3.47
C ASP A 96 -14.48 0.47 -3.31
N GLU A 97 -14.09 -0.68 -3.85
CA GLU A 97 -14.78 -1.97 -3.60
C GLU A 97 -14.71 -2.36 -2.12
N LEU A 98 -13.55 -2.16 -1.47
CA LEU A 98 -13.41 -2.40 -0.03
C LEU A 98 -14.32 -1.48 0.78
N ASN A 99 -14.38 -0.20 0.43
CA ASN A 99 -15.25 0.78 1.09
C ASN A 99 -16.74 0.39 0.96
N ASP A 100 -17.16 -0.03 -0.23
CA ASP A 100 -18.53 -0.49 -0.47
C ASP A 100 -18.84 -1.77 0.31
N LEU A 101 -17.90 -2.69 0.39
CA LEU A 101 -18.02 -3.93 1.15
C LEU A 101 -18.17 -3.67 2.66
N VAL A 102 -17.35 -2.77 3.21
CA VAL A 102 -17.43 -2.36 4.62
C VAL A 102 -18.75 -1.64 4.92
N ASN A 103 -19.16 -0.70 4.06
CA ASN A 103 -20.44 0.01 4.21
C ASN A 103 -21.64 -0.95 4.13
N SER A 104 -21.60 -1.91 3.22
CA SER A 104 -22.64 -2.94 3.08
C SER A 104 -22.71 -3.84 4.31
N ALA A 105 -21.55 -4.22 4.86
CA ALA A 105 -21.47 -5.01 6.08
C ALA A 105 -22.02 -4.28 7.30
N MET A 106 -21.76 -2.98 7.41
CA MET A 106 -22.28 -2.13 8.50
C MET A 106 -23.80 -1.97 8.42
N THR A 107 -24.39 -1.93 7.20
CA THR A 107 -25.83 -1.75 6.98
C THR A 107 -26.61 -3.06 7.03
N ALA A 108 -25.99 -4.20 6.70
CA ALA A 108 -26.65 -5.51 6.54
C ALA A 108 -26.50 -6.48 7.73
N ASN A 109 -26.34 -5.97 8.97
CA ASN A 109 -26.14 -6.82 10.18
C ASN A 109 -24.94 -7.79 10.10
N GLY A 110 -23.85 -7.36 9.51
CA GLY A 110 -22.57 -8.07 9.59
C GLY A 110 -22.41 -9.26 8.64
N LYS A 111 -23.23 -9.38 7.61
CA LYS A 111 -23.04 -10.38 6.57
C LYS A 111 -22.15 -9.81 5.48
N ILE A 112 -20.85 -10.06 5.57
CA ILE A 112 -19.88 -9.76 4.52
C ILE A 112 -19.98 -10.89 3.50
N GLU A 113 -20.46 -10.60 2.30
CA GLU A 113 -20.25 -11.49 1.15
C GLU A 113 -18.85 -11.16 0.62
N THR A 114 -17.88 -12.03 0.94
CA THR A 114 -16.51 -11.92 0.39
C THR A 114 -16.57 -12.08 -1.13
N SER A 115 -16.07 -11.07 -1.84
CA SER A 115 -15.87 -11.21 -3.28
C SER A 115 -14.73 -12.19 -3.54
N GLU A 116 -14.84 -13.01 -4.58
CA GLU A 116 -13.75 -13.92 -5.01
C GLU A 116 -12.60 -13.17 -5.74
N ALA A 117 -12.47 -11.87 -5.53
CA ALA A 117 -11.63 -10.97 -6.30
C ALA A 117 -10.11 -11.22 -6.18
N GLY A 118 -9.67 -12.01 -5.20
CA GLY A 118 -8.25 -12.29 -4.96
C GLY A 118 -7.71 -13.59 -5.55
N THR A 119 -8.52 -14.36 -6.28
CA THR A 119 -8.14 -15.71 -6.71
C THR A 119 -7.18 -15.77 -7.90
N ASP A 120 -7.07 -14.67 -8.66
CA ASP A 120 -6.27 -14.63 -9.90
C ASP A 120 -4.93 -13.91 -9.75
N PHE A 121 -4.57 -13.44 -8.54
CA PHE A 121 -3.29 -12.76 -8.31
C PHE A 121 -2.13 -13.78 -8.30
N THR A 122 -1.24 -13.66 -9.27
CA THR A 122 -0.12 -14.58 -9.50
C THR A 122 1.19 -14.06 -8.92
N TYR A 123 2.22 -14.93 -8.85
CA TYR A 123 3.58 -14.50 -8.49
C TYR A 123 4.17 -13.51 -9.49
N ASP A 124 3.83 -13.64 -10.77
CA ASP A 124 4.26 -12.70 -11.80
C ASP A 124 3.64 -11.30 -11.60
N ASP A 125 2.38 -11.24 -11.15
CA ASP A 125 1.74 -9.97 -10.78
C ASP A 125 2.45 -9.34 -9.59
N ALA A 126 2.79 -10.13 -8.57
CA ALA A 126 3.56 -9.66 -7.42
C ALA A 126 4.91 -9.09 -7.86
N LEU A 127 5.70 -9.85 -8.63
CA LEU A 127 7.04 -9.45 -9.09
C LEU A 127 7.01 -8.27 -10.09
N SER A 128 5.87 -8.04 -10.76
CA SER A 128 5.69 -6.87 -11.62
C SER A 128 5.27 -5.59 -10.88
N THR A 129 4.97 -5.73 -9.58
CA THR A 129 4.47 -4.60 -8.77
C THR A 129 5.60 -3.67 -8.38
N THR A 130 5.41 -2.39 -8.69
CA THR A 130 6.35 -1.32 -8.33
C THR A 130 5.60 -0.20 -7.60
N PHE A 131 6.20 0.29 -6.54
CA PHE A 131 5.71 1.40 -5.75
C PHE A 131 6.58 2.63 -5.96
N LYS A 132 6.00 3.80 -5.73
CA LYS A 132 6.69 5.08 -5.62
C LYS A 132 6.62 5.57 -4.18
N VAL A 133 7.74 5.84 -3.58
CA VAL A 133 7.83 6.35 -2.21
C VAL A 133 8.21 7.82 -2.25
N LEU A 134 7.39 8.65 -1.59
CA LEU A 134 7.60 10.08 -1.44
C LEU A 134 7.81 10.43 0.03
N SER A 135 8.65 11.43 0.28
CA SER A 135 8.65 12.09 1.58
C SER A 135 7.32 12.82 1.80
N PRO A 136 6.78 12.87 3.03
CA PRO A 136 5.63 13.73 3.31
C PRO A 136 5.84 15.18 2.91
N ALA A 137 7.07 15.68 2.95
CA ALA A 137 7.43 17.05 2.55
C ALA A 137 7.21 17.31 1.04
N ASP A 138 7.26 16.28 0.20
CA ASP A 138 7.07 16.42 -1.26
C ASP A 138 5.64 16.83 -1.63
N ALA A 139 4.68 16.63 -0.73
CA ALA A 139 3.30 17.10 -0.92
C ALA A 139 3.13 18.61 -0.70
N TYR A 140 4.17 19.29 -0.25
CA TYR A 140 4.11 20.72 0.04
C TYR A 140 4.88 21.54 -0.99
N ARG A 141 4.35 22.72 -1.34
CA ARG A 141 5.02 23.70 -2.19
C ARG A 141 5.30 24.97 -1.39
N LYS A 142 6.55 25.40 -1.40
CA LYS A 142 6.95 26.66 -0.80
C LYS A 142 6.64 27.82 -1.73
N ASN A 143 6.03 28.85 -1.19
CA ASN A 143 5.91 30.13 -1.87
C ASN A 143 7.22 30.93 -1.62
N GLU A 144 7.96 31.22 -2.67
CA GLU A 144 9.26 31.87 -2.57
C GLU A 144 9.18 33.33 -2.11
N GLU A 145 8.06 34.01 -2.35
CA GLU A 145 7.88 35.42 -1.95
C GLU A 145 7.53 35.56 -0.46
N THR A 146 6.67 34.65 0.03
CA THR A 146 6.16 34.72 1.42
C THR A 146 6.88 33.76 2.36
N GLY A 147 7.62 32.79 1.83
CA GLY A 147 8.23 31.70 2.59
C GLY A 147 7.25 30.68 3.16
N MET A 148 5.96 30.81 2.87
CA MET A 148 4.91 29.92 3.38
C MET A 148 4.84 28.62 2.59
N TRP A 149 4.53 27.51 3.28
CA TRP A 149 4.29 26.21 2.69
C TRP A 149 2.79 25.99 2.50
N THR A 150 2.42 25.53 1.31
CA THR A 150 1.04 25.17 0.95
C THR A 150 0.96 23.68 0.72
N ASP A 151 -0.02 23.02 1.33
CA ASP A 151 -0.34 21.62 1.08
C ASP A 151 -0.95 21.47 -0.32
N MET A 152 -0.28 20.69 -1.17
CA MET A 152 -0.64 20.39 -2.55
C MET A 152 -1.13 18.94 -2.71
N SER A 153 -1.36 18.21 -1.62
CA SER A 153 -1.78 16.80 -1.69
C SER A 153 -3.10 16.58 -2.42
N GLY A 154 -3.96 17.60 -2.49
CA GLY A 154 -5.21 17.61 -3.27
C GLY A 154 -5.05 18.00 -4.75
N ASP A 155 -3.88 18.47 -5.18
CA ASP A 155 -3.59 18.84 -6.57
C ASP A 155 -3.08 17.63 -7.34
N ALA A 156 -3.93 17.03 -8.16
CA ALA A 156 -3.63 15.78 -8.87
C ALA A 156 -2.45 15.92 -9.85
N ASP A 157 -2.33 17.07 -10.53
CA ASP A 157 -1.26 17.27 -11.51
C ASP A 157 0.08 17.49 -10.83
N PHE A 158 0.08 18.25 -9.72
CA PHE A 158 1.26 18.42 -8.88
C PHE A 158 1.73 17.08 -8.30
N MET A 159 0.82 16.30 -7.74
CA MET A 159 1.15 15.01 -7.16
C MET A 159 1.61 13.99 -8.21
N THR A 160 1.03 14.00 -9.42
CA THR A 160 1.47 13.13 -10.51
C THR A 160 2.94 13.40 -10.88
N ALA A 161 3.33 14.67 -11.00
CA ALA A 161 4.72 15.04 -11.26
C ALA A 161 5.66 14.60 -10.11
N LYS A 162 5.24 14.81 -8.85
CA LYS A 162 6.03 14.39 -7.68
C LYS A 162 6.17 12.88 -7.57
N VAL A 163 5.11 12.12 -7.87
CA VAL A 163 5.16 10.66 -7.87
C VAL A 163 6.12 10.16 -8.96
N ALA A 164 6.14 10.79 -10.13
CA ALA A 164 7.09 10.41 -11.19
C ALA A 164 8.56 10.52 -10.72
N ASP A 165 8.88 11.53 -9.91
CA ASP A 165 10.21 11.78 -9.33
C ASP A 165 10.48 10.96 -8.05
N GLY A 166 9.48 10.25 -7.52
CA GLY A 166 9.59 9.46 -6.29
C GLY A 166 10.55 8.29 -6.40
N ILE A 167 10.97 7.77 -5.24
CA ILE A 167 11.87 6.60 -5.14
C ILE A 167 11.10 5.34 -5.57
N ASP A 168 11.63 4.61 -6.54
CA ASP A 168 11.10 3.32 -6.94
C ASP A 168 11.39 2.26 -5.88
N VAL A 169 10.36 1.53 -5.47
CA VAL A 169 10.48 0.29 -4.69
C VAL A 169 9.71 -0.80 -5.42
N ARG A 170 10.38 -1.91 -5.71
CA ARG A 170 9.79 -3.03 -6.46
C ARG A 170 9.77 -4.30 -5.63
N ILE A 171 8.77 -5.13 -5.85
CA ILE A 171 8.76 -6.48 -5.29
C ILE A 171 9.68 -7.35 -6.14
N VAL A 172 10.69 -7.96 -5.50
CA VAL A 172 11.70 -8.82 -6.15
C VAL A 172 11.61 -10.27 -5.71
N GLY A 173 10.84 -10.56 -4.67
CA GLY A 173 10.66 -11.91 -4.16
C GLY A 173 9.29 -12.12 -3.52
N VAL A 174 8.88 -13.36 -3.52
CA VAL A 174 7.65 -13.87 -2.91
C VAL A 174 7.99 -15.10 -2.09
#